data_e5d21f08b7797700d633dcc92f20aec1
#
_entry.id   e5d21f08b7797700d633dcc92f20aec1
#
_cell.length_a   1.000
_cell.length_b   1.000
_cell.length_c   1.000
_cell.angle_alpha   90.00
_cell.angle_beta   90.00
_cell.angle_gamma   90.00
#
_symmetry.space_group_name_H-M   'P 1'
#
loop_
_entity.id
_entity.type
_entity.pdbx_description
1 polymer ?
#
loop_
_entity_poly.entity_id
_entity_poly.type
_entity_poly.pdbx_seq_one_letter_code
_entity_poly.pdbx_strand_id
1 'polypeptide(L)'
;VLKHNPWGIGGGCYACRNYLQLFSTMFADDKIDACICEEYLNDADVSEYPNVCFVPVKQRSKLSKVLTPINGQLHRHYHQAILLMKQNKYDYCIFDENGIAGSLVKEARKHGIRTIVINHNCQYEYNRDNMTSFLEKLLILPVVVRCERKSYNLCDYNIFLTEEDQIIFEDRYGKSNTKGVVGGCFYPKYLDLSSKKEIKPFRKEHLKMVISGTMGNVQNMDGINYFLDELLPLVPKDIHIVLAGKNPPASLLERIKPMSPRVIVIPNPKDMDSIVQDCDIFLCPARLGGGMKLRVMDGFRNGLPVLTHAVSARGYRQFEKEGMMAEFTTSAQFSSELSDMIVKITNGDITKQKIMEK
;
A
#
# COMPACT_ATOMS: atom_id res chain seq x y z
N VAL A 1 11.43 -13.03 -6.66
CA VAL A 1 10.30 -13.83 -6.16
C VAL A 1 9.16 -12.88 -5.82
N LEU A 2 8.06 -12.96 -6.57
CA LEU A 2 6.94 -12.02 -6.51
C LEU A 2 5.79 -12.60 -5.69
N LYS A 3 5.41 -11.91 -4.61
CA LYS A 3 4.24 -12.26 -3.78
C LYS A 3 2.95 -11.74 -4.38
N HIS A 4 2.98 -10.49 -4.82
CA HIS A 4 1.81 -9.78 -5.31
C HIS A 4 1.69 -9.92 -6.84
N ASN A 5 0.47 -9.70 -7.33
CA ASN A 5 0.21 -9.66 -8.77
C ASN A 5 0.63 -8.29 -9.34
N PRO A 6 1.66 -8.21 -10.21
CA PRO A 6 2.08 -6.93 -10.79
C PRO A 6 1.00 -6.24 -11.63
N TRP A 7 0.06 -7.01 -12.20
CA TRP A 7 -1.07 -6.50 -12.99
C TRP A 7 -2.34 -6.27 -12.15
N GLY A 8 -2.27 -6.62 -10.86
CA GLY A 8 -3.39 -6.48 -9.94
C GLY A 8 -3.61 -5.04 -9.45
N ILE A 9 -4.68 -4.88 -8.67
CA ILE A 9 -5.08 -3.62 -8.05
C ILE A 9 -4.90 -3.74 -6.54
N GLY A 10 -4.23 -2.76 -5.94
CA GLY A 10 -4.00 -2.68 -4.49
C GLY A 10 -2.56 -2.33 -4.16
N GLY A 11 -2.31 -1.89 -2.91
CA GLY A 11 -1.01 -1.35 -2.49
C GLY A 11 0.17 -2.28 -2.77
N GLY A 12 0.08 -3.54 -2.35
CA GLY A 12 1.13 -4.53 -2.61
C GLY A 12 1.35 -4.82 -4.10
N CYS A 13 0.28 -4.78 -4.91
CA CYS A 13 0.39 -4.98 -6.35
C CYS A 13 1.11 -3.81 -7.03
N TYR A 14 0.80 -2.58 -6.65
CA TYR A 14 1.48 -1.39 -7.16
C TYR A 14 2.97 -1.37 -6.78
N ALA A 15 3.29 -1.65 -5.52
CA ALA A 15 4.69 -1.72 -5.09
C ALA A 15 5.45 -2.81 -5.85
N CYS A 16 4.87 -4.02 -5.97
CA CYS A 16 5.45 -5.11 -6.74
C CYS A 16 5.72 -4.71 -8.20
N ARG A 17 4.75 -4.07 -8.86
CA ARG A 17 4.87 -3.56 -10.23
C ARG A 17 6.01 -2.54 -10.34
N ASN A 18 6.06 -1.57 -9.43
CA ASN A 18 7.09 -0.53 -9.44
C ASN A 18 8.50 -1.14 -9.38
N TYR A 19 8.72 -2.05 -8.44
CA TYR A 19 10.04 -2.65 -8.28
C TYR A 19 10.37 -3.64 -9.39
N LEU A 20 9.39 -4.41 -9.90
CA LEU A 20 9.61 -5.28 -11.05
C LEU A 20 10.04 -4.46 -12.26
N GLN A 21 9.37 -3.35 -12.53
CA GLN A 21 9.72 -2.47 -13.63
C GLN A 21 11.08 -1.79 -13.43
N LEU A 22 11.36 -1.30 -12.21
CA LEU A 22 12.66 -0.73 -11.89
C LEU A 22 13.78 -1.71 -12.19
N PHE A 23 13.69 -2.93 -11.68
CA PHE A 23 14.72 -3.95 -11.88
C PHE A 23 14.77 -4.44 -13.33
N SER A 24 13.63 -4.61 -14.01
CA SER A 24 13.60 -4.96 -15.44
C SER A 24 14.32 -3.90 -16.29
N THR A 25 14.15 -2.62 -15.95
CA THR A 25 14.81 -1.50 -16.65
C THR A 25 16.30 -1.41 -16.28
N MET A 26 16.65 -1.55 -15.00
CA MET A 26 18.05 -1.46 -14.54
C MET A 26 18.92 -2.61 -15.06
N PHE A 27 18.33 -3.78 -15.25
CA PHE A 27 18.97 -4.99 -15.74
C PHE A 27 18.44 -5.38 -17.12
N ALA A 28 18.31 -4.41 -18.02
CA ALA A 28 17.70 -4.61 -19.34
C ALA A 28 18.44 -5.64 -20.21
N ASP A 29 19.76 -5.73 -20.05
CA ASP A 29 20.63 -6.67 -20.77
C ASP A 29 20.73 -8.04 -20.07
N ASP A 30 20.17 -8.19 -18.87
CA ASP A 30 20.20 -9.39 -18.08
C ASP A 30 18.89 -10.17 -18.18
N LYS A 31 18.97 -11.49 -17.98
CA LYS A 31 17.79 -12.34 -17.85
C LYS A 31 17.30 -12.38 -16.41
N ILE A 32 16.02 -12.11 -16.20
CA ILE A 32 15.38 -12.16 -14.89
C ILE A 32 14.38 -13.33 -14.85
N ASP A 33 14.55 -14.28 -13.93
CA ASP A 33 13.56 -15.32 -13.66
C ASP A 33 12.64 -14.90 -12.50
N ALA A 34 11.38 -14.68 -12.76
CA ALA A 34 10.39 -14.20 -11.80
C ALA A 34 9.43 -15.31 -11.34
N CYS A 35 9.64 -15.87 -10.13
CA CYS A 35 8.68 -16.79 -9.53
C CYS A 35 7.39 -16.03 -9.17
N ILE A 36 6.26 -16.42 -9.75
CA ILE A 36 4.96 -15.77 -9.57
C ILE A 36 3.83 -16.82 -9.44
N CYS A 37 2.75 -16.46 -8.76
CA CYS A 37 1.59 -17.33 -8.69
C CYS A 37 1.00 -17.57 -10.08
N GLU A 38 0.75 -18.85 -10.42
CA GLU A 38 0.24 -19.27 -11.73
C GLU A 38 -1.04 -18.52 -12.14
N GLU A 39 -1.93 -18.26 -11.16
CA GLU A 39 -3.20 -17.59 -11.41
C GLU A 39 -3.05 -16.12 -11.85
N TYR A 40 -1.91 -15.50 -11.55
CA TYR A 40 -1.66 -14.11 -11.93
C TYR A 40 -1.25 -13.95 -13.40
N LEU A 41 -0.92 -15.05 -14.07
CA LEU A 41 -0.50 -15.06 -15.47
C LEU A 41 -1.67 -15.20 -16.46
N ASN A 42 -2.88 -15.53 -15.99
CA ASN A 42 -4.02 -15.79 -16.87
C ASN A 42 -4.43 -14.57 -17.72
N ASP A 43 -4.37 -13.37 -17.13
CA ASP A 43 -4.76 -12.11 -17.78
C ASP A 43 -3.59 -11.12 -17.85
N ALA A 44 -2.35 -11.63 -17.77
CA ALA A 44 -1.15 -10.80 -17.67
C ALA A 44 -0.63 -10.41 -19.05
N ASP A 45 -0.34 -9.14 -19.27
CA ASP A 45 0.47 -8.72 -20.41
C ASP A 45 1.96 -8.82 -20.05
N VAL A 46 2.52 -10.00 -20.30
CA VAL A 46 3.94 -10.27 -20.02
C VAL A 46 4.90 -9.53 -20.98
N SER A 47 4.38 -9.01 -22.10
CA SER A 47 5.18 -8.27 -23.08
C SER A 47 5.73 -6.94 -22.55
N GLU A 48 5.14 -6.42 -21.46
CA GLU A 48 5.64 -5.25 -20.73
C GLU A 48 7.07 -5.46 -20.17
N TYR A 49 7.50 -6.73 -19.99
CA TYR A 49 8.77 -7.10 -19.36
C TYR A 49 9.56 -8.09 -20.24
N PRO A 50 10.15 -7.63 -21.36
CA PRO A 50 10.75 -8.51 -22.37
C PRO A 50 11.96 -9.33 -21.89
N ASN A 51 12.65 -8.86 -20.85
CA ASN A 51 13.81 -9.58 -20.25
C ASN A 51 13.42 -10.44 -19.04
N VAL A 52 12.11 -10.54 -18.69
CA VAL A 52 11.63 -11.29 -17.54
C VAL A 52 10.96 -12.59 -17.99
N CYS A 53 11.50 -13.72 -17.54
CA CYS A 53 10.88 -15.04 -17.66
C CYS A 53 10.01 -15.31 -16.42
N PHE A 54 8.70 -15.34 -16.59
CA PHE A 54 7.78 -15.63 -15.49
C PHE A 54 7.65 -17.14 -15.26
N VAL A 55 8.07 -17.58 -14.06
CA VAL A 55 8.04 -18.97 -13.63
C VAL A 55 6.80 -19.21 -12.76
N PRO A 56 5.80 -19.96 -13.24
CA PRO A 56 4.55 -20.16 -12.50
C PRO A 56 4.76 -21.03 -11.27
N VAL A 57 4.10 -20.65 -10.17
CA VAL A 57 4.08 -21.37 -8.90
C VAL A 57 2.66 -21.79 -8.58
N LYS A 58 2.43 -23.11 -8.45
CA LYS A 58 1.13 -23.69 -8.13
C LYS A 58 0.68 -23.40 -6.69
N GLN A 59 -0.62 -23.52 -6.46
CA GLN A 59 -1.19 -23.39 -5.12
C GLN A 59 -0.64 -24.45 -4.18
N ARG A 60 -0.48 -24.06 -2.91
CA ARG A 60 -0.13 -25.01 -1.83
C ARG A 60 -1.32 -25.94 -1.54
N SER A 61 -1.02 -27.20 -1.30
CA SER A 61 -2.01 -28.16 -0.81
C SER A 61 -2.56 -27.72 0.57
N LYS A 62 -3.75 -28.18 0.92
CA LYS A 62 -4.35 -27.92 2.25
C LYS A 62 -3.42 -28.40 3.38
N LEU A 63 -2.83 -29.59 3.24
CA LEU A 63 -1.87 -30.15 4.21
C LEU A 63 -0.65 -29.25 4.38
N SER A 64 -0.06 -28.74 3.29
CA SER A 64 1.09 -27.82 3.35
C SER A 64 0.76 -26.51 4.07
N LYS A 65 -0.48 -26.02 3.97
CA LYS A 65 -0.92 -24.82 4.71
C LYS A 65 -1.04 -25.09 6.20
N VAL A 66 -1.59 -26.25 6.59
CA VAL A 66 -1.71 -26.66 7.99
C VAL A 66 -0.36 -26.84 8.66
N LEU A 67 0.66 -27.29 7.93
CA LEU A 67 2.03 -27.47 8.45
C LEU A 67 2.83 -26.17 8.56
N THR A 68 2.29 -25.02 8.19
CA THR A 68 2.99 -23.72 8.26
C THR A 68 3.58 -23.40 9.64
N PRO A 69 2.90 -23.61 10.77
CA PRO A 69 3.46 -23.37 12.11
C PRO A 69 4.72 -24.20 12.39
N ILE A 70 4.83 -25.39 11.80
CA ILE A 70 5.93 -26.34 12.03
C ILE A 70 7.11 -26.02 11.10
N ASN A 71 6.86 -25.90 9.79
CA ASN A 71 7.90 -25.75 8.77
C ASN A 71 8.31 -24.30 8.52
N GLY A 72 7.54 -23.33 8.98
CA GLY A 72 7.81 -21.89 8.80
C GLY A 72 7.70 -21.41 7.36
N GLN A 73 7.07 -22.17 6.46
CA GLN A 73 6.90 -21.84 5.06
C GLN A 73 5.59 -21.08 4.85
N LEU A 74 5.62 -19.76 5.01
CA LEU A 74 4.44 -18.91 4.85
C LEU A 74 3.89 -18.88 3.41
N HIS A 75 4.75 -19.05 2.40
CA HIS A 75 4.40 -18.85 1.01
C HIS A 75 4.68 -20.06 0.11
N ARG A 76 3.89 -20.19 -0.96
CA ARG A 76 3.96 -21.27 -1.95
C ARG A 76 5.24 -21.25 -2.79
N HIS A 77 5.93 -20.12 -2.88
CA HIS A 77 7.12 -19.92 -3.72
C HIS A 77 8.36 -20.70 -3.25
N TYR A 78 8.34 -21.22 -2.03
CA TYR A 78 9.53 -21.80 -1.38
C TYR A 78 10.20 -22.87 -2.21
N HIS A 79 9.47 -23.90 -2.65
CA HIS A 79 10.06 -25.03 -3.36
C HIS A 79 10.56 -24.65 -4.76
N GLN A 80 9.80 -23.83 -5.49
CA GLN A 80 10.17 -23.42 -6.84
C GLN A 80 11.40 -22.50 -6.82
N ALA A 81 11.46 -21.58 -5.86
CA ALA A 81 12.60 -20.69 -5.70
C ALA A 81 13.89 -21.48 -5.39
N ILE A 82 13.81 -22.47 -4.49
CA ILE A 82 14.97 -23.35 -4.20
C ILE A 82 15.41 -24.14 -5.44
N LEU A 83 14.43 -24.65 -6.21
CA LEU A 83 14.75 -25.41 -7.43
C LEU A 83 15.52 -24.54 -8.43
N LEU A 84 15.07 -23.32 -8.65
CA LEU A 84 15.76 -22.37 -9.53
C LEU A 84 17.15 -22.03 -9.04
N MET A 85 17.32 -21.75 -7.73
CA MET A 85 18.62 -21.45 -7.12
C MET A 85 19.62 -22.62 -7.26
N LYS A 86 19.13 -23.86 -7.31
CA LYS A 86 19.98 -25.06 -7.51
C LYS A 86 20.34 -25.31 -8.96
N GLN A 87 19.44 -24.98 -9.88
CA GLN A 87 19.58 -25.29 -11.31
C GLN A 87 20.32 -24.21 -12.10
N ASN A 88 20.31 -22.96 -11.60
CA ASN A 88 20.85 -21.82 -12.29
C ASN A 88 21.85 -21.06 -11.39
N LYS A 89 22.72 -20.29 -12.02
CA LYS A 89 23.58 -19.32 -11.33
C LYS A 89 22.89 -17.96 -11.37
N TYR A 90 22.74 -17.36 -10.19
CA TYR A 90 22.20 -16.00 -10.03
C TYR A 90 23.18 -15.16 -9.24
N ASP A 91 23.31 -13.88 -9.59
CA ASP A 91 24.06 -12.89 -8.82
C ASP A 91 23.19 -12.34 -7.67
N TYR A 92 21.89 -12.16 -7.94
CA TYR A 92 20.93 -11.60 -7.00
C TYR A 92 19.66 -12.43 -6.90
N CYS A 93 19.09 -12.49 -5.70
CA CYS A 93 17.74 -12.95 -5.45
C CYS A 93 16.95 -11.84 -4.76
N ILE A 94 15.94 -11.32 -5.45
CA ILE A 94 15.10 -10.22 -5.00
C ILE A 94 13.77 -10.78 -4.51
N PHE A 95 13.38 -10.42 -3.28
CA PHE A 95 12.14 -10.85 -2.65
C PHE A 95 11.18 -9.69 -2.54
N ASP A 96 10.04 -9.82 -3.20
CA ASP A 96 8.91 -8.88 -3.12
C ASP A 96 8.12 -9.12 -1.83
N GLU A 97 8.74 -8.97 -0.72
CA GLU A 97 8.28 -8.96 0.67
C GLU A 97 9.09 -9.88 1.60
N ASN A 98 9.24 -9.41 2.84
CA ASN A 98 10.00 -10.08 3.90
C ASN A 98 9.44 -11.45 4.31
N GLY A 99 8.12 -11.63 4.27
CA GLY A 99 7.49 -12.92 4.60
C GLY A 99 7.90 -14.05 3.66
N ILE A 100 8.08 -13.78 2.36
CA ILE A 100 8.62 -14.75 1.40
C ILE A 100 10.11 -15.00 1.67
N ALA A 101 10.86 -13.93 1.90
CA ALA A 101 12.30 -13.98 2.07
C ALA A 101 12.74 -14.82 3.27
N GLY A 102 12.00 -14.81 4.38
CA GLY A 102 12.44 -15.30 5.68
C GLY A 102 12.96 -16.73 5.72
N SER A 103 12.42 -17.63 4.89
CA SER A 103 12.93 -19.00 4.79
C SER A 103 13.93 -19.20 3.64
N LEU A 104 13.93 -18.32 2.65
CA LEU A 104 14.72 -18.43 1.41
C LEU A 104 16.07 -17.72 1.47
N VAL A 105 16.23 -16.66 2.29
CA VAL A 105 17.48 -15.90 2.39
C VAL A 105 18.67 -16.79 2.73
N LYS A 106 18.51 -17.72 3.69
CA LYS A 106 19.58 -18.67 4.04
C LYS A 106 19.94 -19.58 2.87
N GLU A 107 18.96 -20.01 2.11
CA GLU A 107 19.19 -20.89 0.96
C GLU A 107 19.92 -20.15 -0.16
N ALA A 108 19.48 -18.93 -0.50
CA ALA A 108 20.20 -18.10 -1.45
C ALA A 108 21.69 -17.90 -1.09
N ARG A 109 21.96 -17.60 0.19
CA ARG A 109 23.33 -17.42 0.69
C ARG A 109 24.18 -18.69 0.59
N LYS A 110 23.61 -19.90 0.76
CA LYS A 110 24.35 -21.17 0.57
C LYS A 110 24.83 -21.34 -0.87
N HIS A 111 24.13 -20.74 -1.81
CA HIS A 111 24.48 -20.75 -3.24
C HIS A 111 25.32 -19.53 -3.66
N GLY A 112 25.78 -18.69 -2.71
CA GLY A 112 26.56 -17.49 -3.00
C GLY A 112 25.77 -16.35 -3.63
N ILE A 113 24.45 -16.41 -3.60
CA ILE A 113 23.54 -15.44 -4.21
C ILE A 113 23.33 -14.28 -3.23
N ARG A 114 23.54 -13.04 -3.67
CA ARG A 114 23.21 -11.83 -2.88
C ARG A 114 21.70 -11.66 -2.80
N THR A 115 21.23 -11.15 -1.66
CA THR A 115 19.80 -11.10 -1.37
C THR A 115 19.32 -9.66 -1.13
N ILE A 116 18.24 -9.27 -1.81
CA ILE A 116 17.56 -7.99 -1.65
C ILE A 116 16.14 -8.28 -1.17
N VAL A 117 15.72 -7.65 -0.09
CA VAL A 117 14.35 -7.78 0.43
C VAL A 117 13.65 -6.43 0.35
N ILE A 118 12.52 -6.39 -0.33
CA ILE A 118 11.64 -5.22 -0.38
C ILE A 118 10.62 -5.36 0.74
N ASN A 119 10.71 -4.50 1.74
CA ASN A 119 9.81 -4.51 2.89
C ASN A 119 8.65 -3.56 2.62
N HIS A 120 7.51 -4.10 2.19
CA HIS A 120 6.30 -3.29 1.90
C HIS A 120 5.69 -2.69 3.16
N ASN A 121 5.87 -3.37 4.30
CA ASN A 121 5.44 -2.95 5.62
C ASN A 121 6.05 -3.89 6.68
N CYS A 122 5.84 -3.58 7.96
CA CYS A 122 6.07 -4.55 9.03
C CYS A 122 4.93 -5.58 9.02
N GLN A 123 5.24 -6.81 8.59
CA GLN A 123 4.26 -7.90 8.46
C GLN A 123 3.66 -8.30 9.81
N TYR A 124 4.38 -8.14 10.90
CA TYR A 124 3.82 -8.34 12.22
C TYR A 124 2.67 -7.37 12.51
N GLU A 125 2.87 -6.07 12.31
CA GLU A 125 1.82 -5.06 12.52
C GLU A 125 0.63 -5.35 11.61
N TYR A 126 0.89 -5.56 10.33
CA TYR A 126 -0.14 -5.86 9.35
C TYR A 126 -0.98 -7.09 9.73
N ASN A 127 -0.35 -8.21 10.08
CA ASN A 127 -1.07 -9.43 10.42
C ASN A 127 -1.77 -9.33 11.79
N ARG A 128 -1.15 -8.70 12.80
CA ARG A 128 -1.77 -8.45 14.11
C ARG A 128 -3.10 -7.71 13.95
N ASP A 129 -3.13 -6.69 13.10
CA ASP A 129 -4.27 -5.80 12.93
C ASP A 129 -5.36 -6.39 12.00
N ASN A 130 -4.99 -7.30 11.09
CA ASN A 130 -5.93 -7.90 10.13
C ASN A 130 -6.44 -9.30 10.53
N MET A 131 -5.71 -10.06 11.34
CA MET A 131 -6.18 -11.34 11.82
C MET A 131 -7.28 -11.16 12.87
N THR A 132 -8.44 -11.79 12.66
CA THR A 132 -9.59 -11.74 13.59
C THR A 132 -9.62 -12.91 14.53
N SER A 133 -9.12 -14.07 14.10
CA SER A 133 -9.11 -15.31 14.90
C SER A 133 -7.97 -15.32 15.93
N PHE A 134 -8.30 -15.55 17.20
CA PHE A 134 -7.31 -15.72 18.28
C PHE A 134 -6.34 -16.89 18.02
N LEU A 135 -6.86 -18.03 17.55
CA LEU A 135 -6.05 -19.20 17.24
C LEU A 135 -5.09 -18.93 16.07
N GLU A 136 -5.56 -18.20 15.05
CA GLU A 136 -4.71 -17.79 13.93
C GLU A 136 -3.57 -16.88 14.40
N LYS A 137 -3.87 -15.89 15.25
CA LYS A 137 -2.85 -15.04 15.86
C LYS A 137 -1.83 -15.87 16.65
N LEU A 138 -2.28 -16.79 17.47
CA LEU A 138 -1.40 -17.62 18.30
C LEU A 138 -0.47 -18.50 17.47
N LEU A 139 -0.95 -19.07 16.36
CA LEU A 139 -0.19 -20.03 15.55
C LEU A 139 0.65 -19.37 14.45
N ILE A 140 0.16 -18.33 13.83
CA ILE A 140 0.78 -17.75 12.62
C ILE A 140 1.67 -16.54 12.93
N LEU A 141 1.29 -15.67 13.87
CA LEU A 141 2.13 -14.50 14.21
C LEU A 141 3.57 -14.86 14.62
N PRO A 142 3.83 -15.91 15.43
CA PRO A 142 5.20 -16.31 15.75
C PRO A 142 6.01 -16.71 14.51
N VAL A 143 5.34 -17.32 13.50
CA VAL A 143 5.98 -17.69 12.24
C VAL A 143 6.29 -16.44 11.42
N VAL A 144 5.35 -15.50 11.35
CA VAL A 144 5.55 -14.21 10.68
C VAL A 144 6.75 -13.49 11.28
N VAL A 145 6.77 -13.31 12.61
CA VAL A 145 7.89 -12.66 13.33
C VAL A 145 9.22 -13.34 13.06
N ARG A 146 9.24 -14.68 13.07
CA ARG A 146 10.47 -15.45 12.79
C ARG A 146 10.96 -15.24 11.35
N CYS A 147 10.04 -15.25 10.38
CA CYS A 147 10.37 -15.04 8.97
C CYS A 147 10.87 -13.61 8.73
N GLU A 148 10.15 -12.63 9.27
CA GLU A 148 10.49 -11.21 9.16
C GLU A 148 11.86 -10.91 9.80
N ARG A 149 12.12 -11.37 11.03
CA ARG A 149 13.40 -11.23 11.70
C ARG A 149 14.54 -11.86 10.91
N LYS A 150 14.32 -13.05 10.31
CA LYS A 150 15.35 -13.73 9.51
C LYS A 150 15.64 -12.97 8.23
N SER A 151 14.62 -12.52 7.50
CA SER A 151 14.81 -11.73 6.27
C SER A 151 15.59 -10.46 6.57
N TYR A 152 15.14 -9.70 7.56
CA TYR A 152 15.74 -8.42 7.96
C TYR A 152 17.22 -8.55 8.37
N ASN A 153 17.57 -9.56 9.18
CA ASN A 153 18.93 -9.68 9.72
C ASN A 153 19.90 -10.46 8.82
N LEU A 154 19.41 -11.24 7.87
CA LEU A 154 20.25 -12.15 7.07
C LEU A 154 20.36 -11.78 5.59
N CYS A 155 19.50 -10.90 5.06
CA CYS A 155 19.66 -10.42 3.69
C CYS A 155 20.90 -9.50 3.58
N ASP A 156 21.34 -9.26 2.35
CA ASP A 156 22.46 -8.34 2.11
C ASP A 156 21.95 -6.89 2.05
N TYR A 157 20.73 -6.67 1.52
CA TYR A 157 20.10 -5.37 1.37
C TYR A 157 18.63 -5.42 1.77
N ASN A 158 18.21 -4.42 2.57
CA ASN A 158 16.80 -4.14 2.86
C ASN A 158 16.36 -2.87 2.14
N ILE A 159 15.28 -2.93 1.39
CA ILE A 159 14.59 -1.76 0.85
C ILE A 159 13.31 -1.58 1.65
N PHE A 160 13.12 -0.41 2.26
CA PHE A 160 11.90 -0.03 2.95
C PHE A 160 11.10 0.95 2.11
N LEU A 161 9.77 0.91 2.19
CA LEU A 161 8.95 1.89 1.49
C LEU A 161 8.89 3.23 2.22
N THR A 162 9.11 3.23 3.54
CA THR A 162 9.08 4.44 4.37
C THR A 162 10.20 4.43 5.41
N GLU A 163 10.61 5.61 5.87
CA GLU A 163 11.56 5.75 6.98
C GLU A 163 10.99 5.18 8.29
N GLU A 164 9.67 5.37 8.48
CA GLU A 164 8.97 4.86 9.66
C GLU A 164 8.97 3.33 9.70
N ASP A 165 8.81 2.66 8.55
CA ASP A 165 8.90 1.20 8.52
C ASP A 165 10.33 0.75 8.87
N GLN A 166 11.38 1.44 8.41
CA GLN A 166 12.76 1.16 8.81
C GLN A 166 12.95 1.29 10.32
N ILE A 167 12.46 2.38 10.93
CA ILE A 167 12.53 2.61 12.38
C ILE A 167 11.78 1.49 13.13
N ILE A 168 10.57 1.11 12.69
CA ILE A 168 9.80 0.02 13.30
C ILE A 168 10.59 -1.30 13.29
N PHE A 169 11.29 -1.59 12.19
CA PHE A 169 12.13 -2.78 12.11
C PHE A 169 13.33 -2.71 13.07
N GLU A 170 13.99 -1.56 13.15
CA GLU A 170 15.12 -1.33 14.07
C GLU A 170 14.70 -1.45 15.53
N ASP A 171 13.57 -0.85 15.91
CA ASP A 171 13.01 -0.92 17.26
C ASP A 171 12.62 -2.36 17.64
N ARG A 172 12.07 -3.10 16.69
CA ARG A 172 11.54 -4.45 16.93
C ARG A 172 12.61 -5.54 16.90
N TYR A 173 13.56 -5.45 15.99
CA TYR A 173 14.52 -6.51 15.71
C TYR A 173 15.97 -6.12 16.03
N GLY A 174 16.20 -4.88 16.46
CA GLY A 174 17.51 -4.27 16.68
C GLY A 174 18.13 -3.75 15.38
N LYS A 175 19.18 -2.96 15.52
CA LYS A 175 19.94 -2.49 14.35
C LYS A 175 20.54 -3.69 13.61
N SER A 176 20.25 -3.78 12.34
CA SER A 176 20.81 -4.83 11.46
C SER A 176 22.18 -4.42 10.94
N ASN A 177 23.04 -5.41 10.71
CA ASN A 177 24.31 -5.22 9.98
C ASN A 177 24.08 -5.18 8.45
N THR A 178 22.86 -5.34 7.99
CA THR A 178 22.49 -5.26 6.56
C THR A 178 22.38 -3.80 6.13
N LYS A 179 22.60 -3.54 4.84
CA LYS A 179 22.39 -2.20 4.29
C LYS A 179 20.91 -1.94 4.13
N GLY A 180 20.37 -0.93 4.82
CA GLY A 180 18.99 -0.45 4.69
C GLY A 180 18.93 0.78 3.79
N VAL A 181 17.94 0.83 2.90
CA VAL A 181 17.65 1.97 2.03
C VAL A 181 16.15 2.22 2.02
N VAL A 182 15.75 3.48 2.09
CA VAL A 182 14.34 3.87 1.86
C VAL A 182 14.17 4.13 0.37
N GLY A 183 13.42 3.25 -0.30
CA GLY A 183 13.19 3.32 -1.75
C GLY A 183 11.85 3.96 -2.14
N GLY A 184 10.92 4.00 -1.20
CA GLY A 184 9.59 4.53 -1.46
C GLY A 184 8.73 3.65 -2.38
N CYS A 185 7.59 4.19 -2.77
CA CYS A 185 6.75 3.68 -3.84
C CYS A 185 6.38 4.86 -4.75
N PHE A 186 6.45 4.67 -6.05
CA PHE A 186 6.30 5.75 -7.02
C PHE A 186 5.27 5.36 -8.08
N TYR A 187 4.62 6.35 -8.66
CA TYR A 187 3.82 6.14 -9.85
C TYR A 187 4.73 6.16 -11.07
N PRO A 188 4.57 5.22 -12.00
CA PRO A 188 5.30 5.24 -13.25
C PRO A 188 4.98 6.52 -14.05
N LYS A 189 6.01 7.08 -14.71
CA LYS A 189 5.94 8.33 -15.47
C LYS A 189 4.93 8.30 -16.65
N TYR A 190 4.53 7.10 -17.09
CA TYR A 190 3.53 6.90 -18.14
C TYR A 190 2.06 6.95 -17.67
N LEU A 191 1.80 7.20 -16.38
CA LEU A 191 0.52 7.77 -16.03
C LEU A 191 0.51 9.17 -16.65
N ASP A 192 0.07 9.21 -17.92
CA ASP A 192 0.04 10.43 -18.72
C ASP A 192 -0.90 11.43 -18.05
N LEU A 193 -0.30 12.24 -17.18
CA LEU A 193 -0.97 13.40 -16.59
C LEU A 193 -1.28 14.46 -17.68
N SER A 194 -0.77 14.27 -18.91
CA SER A 194 -0.99 15.17 -20.03
C SER A 194 -2.29 14.89 -20.78
N SER A 195 -2.93 13.72 -20.60
CA SER A 195 -4.31 13.47 -21.06
C SER A 195 -5.33 14.26 -20.22
N LYS A 196 -5.03 15.52 -19.92
CA LYS A 196 -5.70 16.39 -18.98
C LYS A 196 -7.13 16.64 -19.41
N LYS A 197 -8.06 15.98 -18.74
CA LYS A 197 -9.37 16.57 -18.52
C LYS A 197 -9.14 17.94 -17.87
N GLU A 198 -9.90 18.92 -18.31
CA GLU A 198 -9.88 20.29 -17.77
C GLU A 198 -9.88 20.26 -16.24
N ILE A 199 -8.82 20.81 -15.63
CA ILE A 199 -8.69 20.83 -14.15
C ILE A 199 -9.70 21.84 -13.63
N LYS A 200 -10.81 21.35 -13.06
CA LYS A 200 -11.80 22.22 -12.43
C LYS A 200 -11.20 22.85 -11.16
N PRO A 201 -11.37 24.17 -10.95
CA PRO A 201 -10.95 24.80 -9.70
C PRO A 201 -11.68 24.21 -8.50
N PHE A 202 -11.16 24.46 -7.30
CA PHE A 202 -11.89 24.14 -6.07
C PHE A 202 -13.19 24.95 -5.99
N ARG A 203 -14.20 24.33 -5.37
CA ARG A 203 -15.42 25.03 -4.97
C ARG A 203 -15.09 26.06 -3.88
N LYS A 204 -15.79 27.19 -3.87
CA LYS A 204 -15.67 28.19 -2.79
C LYS A 204 -16.69 27.91 -1.68
N GLU A 205 -17.81 27.31 -2.04
CA GLU A 205 -18.90 26.93 -1.16
C GLU A 205 -19.31 25.48 -1.43
N HIS A 206 -19.93 24.84 -0.47
CA HIS A 206 -20.37 23.43 -0.58
C HIS A 206 -19.25 22.48 -1.03
N LEU A 207 -18.09 22.56 -0.37
CA LEU A 207 -16.95 21.71 -0.64
C LEU A 207 -17.34 20.22 -0.59
N LYS A 208 -16.66 19.41 -1.38
CA LYS A 208 -16.79 17.96 -1.34
C LYS A 208 -15.51 17.32 -0.78
N MET A 209 -15.68 16.47 0.21
CA MET A 209 -14.60 15.65 0.78
C MET A 209 -14.77 14.21 0.33
N VAL A 210 -13.71 13.57 -0.15
CA VAL A 210 -13.74 12.17 -0.59
C VAL A 210 -12.91 11.27 0.31
N ILE A 211 -13.46 10.10 0.65
CA ILE A 211 -12.75 8.96 1.24
C ILE A 211 -12.83 7.83 0.22
N SER A 212 -11.68 7.34 -0.23
CA SER A 212 -11.62 6.29 -1.25
C SER A 212 -10.99 4.99 -0.74
N GLY A 213 -11.31 3.87 -1.40
CA GLY A 213 -10.64 2.59 -1.18
C GLY A 213 -11.56 1.37 -1.16
N THR A 214 -10.98 0.18 -0.93
CA THR A 214 -11.75 -1.05 -0.80
C THR A 214 -12.44 -1.10 0.55
N MET A 215 -13.77 -0.99 0.57
CA MET A 215 -14.57 -0.88 1.80
C MET A 215 -14.79 -2.24 2.50
N GLY A 216 -14.51 -3.36 1.84
CA GLY A 216 -14.53 -4.69 2.46
C GLY A 216 -13.27 -5.04 3.30
N ASN A 217 -12.31 -4.14 3.38
CA ASN A 217 -11.06 -4.34 4.14
C ASN A 217 -11.22 -3.80 5.57
N VAL A 218 -10.76 -4.58 6.56
CA VAL A 218 -10.88 -4.24 8.00
C VAL A 218 -10.30 -2.87 8.33
N GLN A 219 -9.11 -2.56 7.83
CA GLN A 219 -8.44 -1.26 8.11
C GLN A 219 -9.20 -0.08 7.54
N ASN A 220 -9.78 -0.26 6.34
CA ASN A 220 -10.54 0.80 5.70
C ASN A 220 -11.90 1.00 6.38
N MET A 221 -12.55 -0.09 6.77
CA MET A 221 -13.79 -0.02 7.53
C MET A 221 -13.60 0.59 8.91
N ASP A 222 -12.49 0.28 9.62
CA ASP A 222 -12.16 0.95 10.86
C ASP A 222 -12.04 2.47 10.65
N GLY A 223 -11.29 2.91 9.62
CA GLY A 223 -11.14 4.33 9.30
C GLY A 223 -12.46 5.00 8.90
N ILE A 224 -13.32 4.32 8.13
CA ILE A 224 -14.66 4.83 7.77
C ILE A 224 -15.54 4.93 9.02
N ASN A 225 -15.55 3.93 9.89
CA ASN A 225 -16.32 3.97 11.13
C ASN A 225 -15.82 5.08 12.05
N TYR A 226 -14.52 5.21 12.22
CA TYR A 226 -13.90 6.31 12.97
C TYR A 226 -14.32 7.68 12.42
N PHE A 227 -14.31 7.82 11.10
CA PHE A 227 -14.80 9.04 10.45
C PHE A 227 -16.29 9.31 10.77
N LEU A 228 -17.15 8.33 10.60
CA LEU A 228 -18.60 8.50 10.79
C LEU A 228 -18.97 8.73 12.26
N ASP A 229 -18.24 8.11 13.20
CA ASP A 229 -18.57 8.18 14.63
C ASP A 229 -17.97 9.43 15.31
N GLU A 230 -16.73 9.77 14.98
CA GLU A 230 -15.97 10.76 15.74
C GLU A 230 -15.64 12.03 14.94
N LEU A 231 -15.39 11.92 13.62
CA LEU A 231 -14.92 13.06 12.82
C LEU A 231 -16.06 13.78 12.09
N LEU A 232 -17.04 13.06 11.55
CA LEU A 232 -18.15 13.66 10.80
C LEU A 232 -18.95 14.70 11.59
N PRO A 233 -19.18 14.56 12.90
CA PRO A 233 -19.81 15.61 13.71
C PRO A 233 -19.04 16.93 13.73
N LEU A 234 -17.72 16.91 13.50
CA LEU A 234 -16.83 18.08 13.49
C LEU A 234 -16.71 18.72 12.10
N VAL A 235 -17.17 18.04 11.05
CA VAL A 235 -17.13 18.57 9.69
C VAL A 235 -18.27 19.60 9.52
N PRO A 236 -17.99 20.80 8.98
CA PRO A 236 -19.02 21.78 8.65
C PRO A 236 -20.20 21.18 7.87
N LYS A 237 -21.43 21.56 8.20
CA LYS A 237 -22.65 20.91 7.67
C LYS A 237 -22.86 21.09 6.17
N ASP A 238 -22.28 22.11 5.58
CA ASP A 238 -22.30 22.44 4.16
C ASP A 238 -21.28 21.64 3.33
N ILE A 239 -20.40 20.89 3.97
CA ILE A 239 -19.47 19.99 3.28
C ILE A 239 -20.15 18.65 3.00
N HIS A 240 -20.14 18.26 1.73
CA HIS A 240 -20.63 16.96 1.25
C HIS A 240 -19.53 15.90 1.31
N ILE A 241 -19.91 14.69 1.71
CA ILE A 241 -18.98 13.56 1.87
C ILE A 241 -19.26 12.50 0.81
N VAL A 242 -18.22 12.09 0.12
CA VAL A 242 -18.25 11.03 -0.90
C VAL A 242 -17.43 9.85 -0.40
N LEU A 243 -18.06 8.72 -0.13
CA LEU A 243 -17.41 7.45 0.13
C LEU A 243 -17.37 6.66 -1.18
N ALA A 244 -16.22 6.50 -1.81
CA ALA A 244 -16.10 5.84 -3.09
C ALA A 244 -15.18 4.62 -3.01
N GLY A 245 -15.65 3.44 -3.48
CA GLY A 245 -14.76 2.29 -3.47
C GLY A 245 -15.40 0.94 -3.72
N LYS A 246 -14.55 -0.09 -3.66
CA LYS A 246 -14.96 -1.47 -3.96
C LYS A 246 -15.56 -2.15 -2.73
N ASN A 247 -16.55 -3.02 -3.00
CA ASN A 247 -17.12 -3.96 -2.04
C ASN A 247 -17.60 -3.28 -0.73
N PRO A 248 -18.46 -2.23 -0.77
CA PRO A 248 -19.08 -1.70 0.43
C PRO A 248 -19.98 -2.76 1.07
N PRO A 249 -19.84 -3.03 2.38
CA PRO A 249 -20.74 -3.95 3.05
C PRO A 249 -22.15 -3.35 3.16
N ALA A 250 -23.17 -4.22 3.14
CA ALA A 250 -24.58 -3.80 3.22
C ALA A 250 -24.86 -2.95 4.48
N SER A 251 -24.22 -3.30 5.61
CA SER A 251 -24.32 -2.55 6.86
C SER A 251 -23.87 -1.09 6.74
N LEU A 252 -22.84 -0.81 5.94
CA LEU A 252 -22.39 0.55 5.67
C LEU A 252 -23.42 1.32 4.83
N LEU A 253 -23.99 0.68 3.81
CA LEU A 253 -25.01 1.30 2.94
C LEU A 253 -26.25 1.69 3.74
N GLU A 254 -26.76 0.79 4.59
CA GLU A 254 -27.90 1.06 5.46
C GLU A 254 -27.60 2.16 6.48
N ARG A 255 -26.40 2.18 7.06
CA ARG A 255 -25.97 3.21 8.01
C ARG A 255 -25.96 4.61 7.39
N ILE A 256 -25.54 4.73 6.13
CA ILE A 256 -25.40 6.04 5.45
C ILE A 256 -26.71 6.54 4.86
N LYS A 257 -27.64 5.65 4.52
CA LYS A 257 -28.93 6.00 3.91
C LYS A 257 -29.67 7.19 4.58
N PRO A 258 -29.77 7.28 5.92
CA PRO A 258 -30.40 8.44 6.56
C PRO A 258 -29.56 9.72 6.51
N MET A 259 -28.28 9.65 6.13
CA MET A 259 -27.37 10.81 6.06
C MET A 259 -27.38 11.47 4.67
N SER A 260 -28.06 10.87 3.69
CA SER A 260 -28.18 11.42 2.33
C SER A 260 -29.05 12.68 2.34
N PRO A 261 -28.75 13.71 1.51
CA PRO A 261 -27.71 13.72 0.46
C PRO A 261 -26.32 14.19 0.93
N ARG A 262 -26.13 14.52 2.21
CA ARG A 262 -24.84 15.03 2.73
C ARG A 262 -23.72 14.00 2.64
N VAL A 263 -24.03 12.74 2.94
CA VAL A 263 -23.08 11.62 2.83
C VAL A 263 -23.62 10.65 1.80
N ILE A 264 -22.83 10.35 0.76
CA ILE A 264 -23.18 9.41 -0.29
C ILE A 264 -22.13 8.32 -0.43
N VAL A 265 -22.56 7.13 -0.85
CA VAL A 265 -21.67 6.02 -1.22
C VAL A 265 -21.73 5.82 -2.72
N ILE A 266 -20.58 5.74 -3.36
CA ILE A 266 -20.43 5.33 -4.77
C ILE A 266 -19.78 3.94 -4.78
N PRO A 267 -20.58 2.87 -4.91
CA PRO A 267 -20.08 1.52 -4.86
C PRO A 267 -19.43 1.10 -6.18
N ASN A 268 -18.29 0.44 -6.12
CA ASN A 268 -17.61 -0.19 -7.25
C ASN A 268 -17.46 0.73 -8.48
N PRO A 269 -16.95 1.96 -8.34
CA PRO A 269 -16.85 2.89 -9.46
C PRO A 269 -15.92 2.33 -10.54
N LYS A 270 -16.28 2.56 -11.81
CA LYS A 270 -15.43 2.21 -12.96
C LYS A 270 -14.28 3.19 -13.13
N ASP A 271 -14.52 4.46 -12.86
CA ASP A 271 -13.54 5.55 -12.94
C ASP A 271 -13.47 6.26 -11.57
N MET A 272 -12.46 5.89 -10.78
CA MET A 272 -12.22 6.50 -9.46
C MET A 272 -11.66 7.92 -9.61
N ASP A 273 -10.83 8.14 -10.61
CA ASP A 273 -10.17 9.44 -10.80
C ASP A 273 -11.18 10.55 -11.09
N SER A 274 -12.17 10.29 -11.93
CA SER A 274 -13.26 11.25 -12.18
C SER A 274 -14.02 11.63 -10.90
N ILE A 275 -14.22 10.68 -9.97
CA ILE A 275 -14.89 10.96 -8.69
C ILE A 275 -14.00 11.80 -7.79
N VAL A 276 -12.71 11.44 -7.68
CA VAL A 276 -11.76 12.18 -6.85
C VAL A 276 -11.58 13.60 -7.40
N GLN A 277 -11.42 13.77 -8.71
CA GLN A 277 -11.28 15.09 -9.37
C GLN A 277 -12.49 16.01 -9.15
N ASP A 278 -13.71 15.43 -8.99
CA ASP A 278 -14.92 16.21 -8.67
C ASP A 278 -15.03 16.56 -7.17
N CYS A 279 -14.01 16.32 -6.38
CA CYS A 279 -13.94 16.69 -4.97
C CYS A 279 -12.92 17.80 -4.73
N ASP A 280 -12.86 18.31 -3.50
CA ASP A 280 -12.04 19.45 -3.11
C ASP A 280 -11.03 19.08 -2.01
N ILE A 281 -11.32 18.08 -1.18
CA ILE A 281 -10.46 17.58 -0.10
C ILE A 281 -10.42 16.05 -0.17
N PHE A 282 -9.23 15.48 -0.07
CA PHE A 282 -9.06 14.04 0.08
C PHE A 282 -8.82 13.69 1.56
N LEU A 283 -9.65 12.82 2.13
CA LEU A 283 -9.49 12.37 3.51
C LEU A 283 -9.06 10.91 3.57
N CYS A 284 -7.97 10.65 4.28
CA CYS A 284 -7.50 9.30 4.57
C CYS A 284 -7.54 9.02 6.09
N PRO A 285 -8.67 8.57 6.65
CA PRO A 285 -8.84 8.40 8.09
C PRO A 285 -8.33 7.05 8.62
N ALA A 286 -7.69 6.22 7.79
CA ALA A 286 -7.23 4.89 8.19
C ALA A 286 -6.12 4.98 9.24
N ARG A 287 -6.39 4.44 10.44
CA ARG A 287 -5.54 4.47 11.63
C ARG A 287 -4.92 3.11 11.97
N LEU A 288 -5.20 2.08 11.18
CA LEU A 288 -4.67 0.73 11.37
C LEU A 288 -3.74 0.32 10.23
N GLY A 289 -2.85 -0.62 10.56
CA GLY A 289 -1.91 -1.26 9.63
C GLY A 289 -0.65 -0.45 9.35
N GLY A 290 0.35 -1.15 8.84
CA GLY A 290 1.66 -0.60 8.47
C GLY A 290 1.77 -0.22 7.01
N GLY A 291 2.97 0.23 6.62
CA GLY A 291 3.35 0.56 5.26
C GLY A 291 2.73 1.84 4.70
N MET A 292 3.14 2.14 3.51
CA MET A 292 2.68 3.32 2.76
C MET A 292 1.24 3.15 2.26
N LYS A 293 0.36 4.09 2.55
CA LYS A 293 -1.04 4.07 2.09
C LYS A 293 -1.16 4.73 0.72
N LEU A 294 -0.97 3.97 -0.36
CA LEU A 294 -0.89 4.50 -1.73
C LEU A 294 -2.08 5.36 -2.15
N ARG A 295 -3.25 5.21 -1.50
CA ARG A 295 -4.41 6.07 -1.75
C ARG A 295 -4.16 7.56 -1.44
N VAL A 296 -3.20 7.90 -0.58
CA VAL A 296 -2.80 9.29 -0.33
C VAL A 296 -2.31 9.93 -1.62
N MET A 297 -1.55 9.17 -2.45
CA MET A 297 -1.15 9.63 -3.79
C MET A 297 -2.35 9.83 -4.73
N ASP A 298 -3.46 9.10 -4.54
CA ASP A 298 -4.66 9.33 -5.37
C ASP A 298 -5.23 10.74 -5.14
N GLY A 299 -5.11 11.29 -3.92
CA GLY A 299 -5.43 12.69 -3.65
C GLY A 299 -4.52 13.62 -4.44
N PHE A 300 -3.21 13.50 -4.28
CA PHE A 300 -2.23 14.42 -4.90
C PHE A 300 -2.28 14.38 -6.43
N ARG A 301 -2.28 13.20 -7.06
CA ARG A 301 -2.32 13.07 -8.52
C ARG A 301 -3.59 13.62 -9.14
N ASN A 302 -4.67 13.77 -8.36
CA ASN A 302 -5.92 14.38 -8.77
C ASN A 302 -6.02 15.86 -8.32
N GLY A 303 -4.94 16.43 -7.81
CA GLY A 303 -4.85 17.83 -7.43
C GLY A 303 -5.57 18.18 -6.12
N LEU A 304 -5.85 17.20 -5.24
CA LEU A 304 -6.51 17.45 -3.97
C LEU A 304 -5.51 17.59 -2.81
N PRO A 305 -5.69 18.58 -1.92
CA PRO A 305 -5.01 18.57 -0.64
C PRO A 305 -5.48 17.36 0.19
N VAL A 306 -4.58 16.78 0.94
CA VAL A 306 -4.83 15.55 1.68
C VAL A 306 -4.85 15.82 3.17
N LEU A 307 -5.98 15.51 3.82
CA LEU A 307 -6.09 15.43 5.26
C LEU A 307 -5.99 13.96 5.67
N THR A 308 -5.03 13.60 6.51
CA THR A 308 -4.73 12.19 6.75
C THR A 308 -4.43 11.90 8.22
N HIS A 309 -4.86 10.72 8.69
CA HIS A 309 -4.42 10.23 9.99
C HIS A 309 -2.91 9.91 9.96
N ALA A 310 -2.19 10.14 11.07
CA ALA A 310 -0.75 9.95 11.21
C ALA A 310 -0.23 8.58 10.71
N VAL A 311 -0.99 7.51 10.94
CA VAL A 311 -0.65 6.16 10.43
C VAL A 311 -0.66 6.12 8.90
N SER A 312 -1.51 6.90 8.26
CA SER A 312 -1.63 6.96 6.80
C SER A 312 -0.70 8.00 6.17
N ALA A 313 -0.11 8.90 6.96
CA ALA A 313 0.87 9.90 6.53
C ALA A 313 2.27 9.33 6.29
N ARG A 314 2.52 8.08 6.70
CA ARG A 314 3.82 7.41 6.55
C ARG A 314 4.30 7.45 5.10
N GLY A 315 5.53 7.96 4.90
CA GLY A 315 6.15 8.12 3.59
C GLY A 315 5.69 9.34 2.79
N TYR A 316 4.83 10.21 3.38
CA TYR A 316 4.28 11.39 2.69
C TYR A 316 4.55 12.72 3.41
N ARG A 317 5.23 12.72 4.57
CA ARG A 317 5.41 13.92 5.40
C ARG A 317 6.16 15.06 4.71
N GLN A 318 6.91 14.79 3.64
CA GLN A 318 7.49 15.85 2.80
C GLN A 318 6.41 16.78 2.21
N PHE A 319 5.24 16.24 1.87
CA PHE A 319 4.13 17.03 1.31
C PHE A 319 3.41 17.92 2.34
N GLU A 320 3.58 17.65 3.64
CA GLU A 320 3.13 18.54 4.70
C GLU A 320 3.91 19.86 4.70
N LYS A 321 5.24 19.78 4.54
CA LYS A 321 6.11 20.95 4.43
C LYS A 321 5.79 21.82 3.21
N GLU A 322 5.23 21.22 2.17
CA GLU A 322 4.80 21.90 0.95
C GLU A 322 3.36 22.44 1.06
N GLY A 323 2.69 22.24 2.20
CA GLY A 323 1.31 22.69 2.45
C GLY A 323 0.23 21.92 1.69
N MET A 324 0.57 20.76 1.12
CA MET A 324 -0.35 19.91 0.34
C MET A 324 -1.04 18.85 1.20
N MET A 325 -0.50 18.57 2.37
CA MET A 325 -0.99 17.59 3.33
C MET A 325 -1.11 18.20 4.71
N ALA A 326 -2.09 17.72 5.48
CA ALA A 326 -2.17 17.95 6.91
C ALA A 326 -2.39 16.61 7.64
N GLU A 327 -1.68 16.44 8.76
CA GLU A 327 -1.70 15.22 9.56
C GLU A 327 -2.50 15.42 10.85
N PHE A 328 -3.28 14.42 11.27
CA PHE A 328 -3.96 14.42 12.56
C PHE A 328 -3.86 13.06 13.26
N THR A 329 -3.94 13.06 14.59
CA THR A 329 -4.03 11.88 15.44
C THR A 329 -5.27 11.88 16.32
N THR A 330 -5.82 13.06 16.59
CA THR A 330 -7.00 13.25 17.45
C THR A 330 -8.11 13.98 16.69
N SER A 331 -9.34 13.84 17.16
CA SER A 331 -10.50 14.54 16.61
C SER A 331 -10.35 16.07 16.71
N ALA A 332 -9.68 16.58 17.77
CA ALA A 332 -9.41 18.00 17.92
C ALA A 332 -8.43 18.51 16.85
N GLN A 333 -7.32 17.77 16.61
CA GLN A 333 -6.39 18.09 15.53
C GLN A 333 -7.07 18.02 14.17
N PHE A 334 -7.88 16.98 13.90
CA PHE A 334 -8.66 16.89 12.66
C PHE A 334 -9.49 18.16 12.43
N SER A 335 -10.21 18.65 13.45
CA SER A 335 -11.05 19.85 13.33
C SER A 335 -10.24 21.11 13.01
N SER A 336 -9.10 21.27 13.66
CA SER A 336 -8.18 22.40 13.42
C SER A 336 -7.60 22.35 12.00
N GLU A 337 -7.02 21.22 11.62
CA GLU A 337 -6.38 21.04 10.30
C GLU A 337 -7.40 21.15 9.14
N LEU A 338 -8.62 20.64 9.35
CA LEU A 338 -9.70 20.79 8.37
C LEU A 338 -10.07 22.28 8.19
N SER A 339 -10.21 23.01 9.28
CA SER A 339 -10.55 24.44 9.23
C SER A 339 -9.48 25.25 8.50
N ASP A 340 -8.21 25.00 8.80
CA ASP A 340 -7.07 25.65 8.13
C ASP A 340 -7.01 25.31 6.64
N MET A 341 -7.27 24.05 6.30
CA MET A 341 -7.30 23.61 4.90
C MET A 341 -8.43 24.28 4.11
N ILE A 342 -9.63 24.39 4.69
CA ILE A 342 -10.77 25.10 4.09
C ILE A 342 -10.42 26.56 3.82
N VAL A 343 -9.79 27.25 4.78
CA VAL A 343 -9.36 28.64 4.63
C VAL A 343 -8.35 28.78 3.48
N LYS A 344 -7.35 27.93 3.42
CA LYS A 344 -6.36 27.92 2.32
C LYS A 344 -6.97 27.69 0.94
N ILE A 345 -7.97 26.79 0.85
CA ILE A 345 -8.71 26.52 -0.40
C ILE A 345 -9.52 27.75 -0.80
N THR A 346 -10.30 28.33 0.11
CA THR A 346 -11.20 29.44 -0.18
C THR A 346 -10.45 30.73 -0.52
N ASN A 347 -9.29 30.96 0.10
CA ASN A 347 -8.41 32.09 -0.20
C ASN A 347 -7.60 31.91 -1.51
N GLY A 348 -7.54 30.69 -2.06
CA GLY A 348 -6.74 30.38 -3.24
C GLY A 348 -5.24 30.17 -2.97
N ASP A 349 -4.84 30.00 -1.72
CA ASP A 349 -3.47 29.70 -1.31
C ASP A 349 -3.03 28.34 -1.86
N ILE A 350 -3.97 27.39 -1.90
CA ILE A 350 -3.85 26.07 -2.50
C ILE A 350 -4.75 25.99 -3.74
N THR A 351 -4.21 25.46 -4.85
CA THR A 351 -4.96 25.19 -6.08
C THR A 351 -4.67 23.78 -6.57
N LYS A 352 -5.62 23.16 -7.28
CA LYS A 352 -5.41 21.82 -7.88
C LYS A 352 -4.18 21.78 -8.78
N GLN A 353 -3.97 22.85 -9.56
CA GLN A 353 -2.83 22.96 -10.44
C GLN A 353 -1.50 22.94 -9.66
N LYS A 354 -1.37 23.76 -8.61
CA LYS A 354 -0.16 23.79 -7.77
C LYS A 354 0.17 22.42 -7.16
N ILE A 355 -0.85 21.65 -6.76
CA ILE A 355 -0.67 20.30 -6.20
C ILE A 355 -0.17 19.34 -7.28
N MET A 356 -0.71 19.41 -8.49
CA MET A 356 -0.34 18.49 -9.58
C MET A 356 1.04 18.80 -10.22
N GLU A 357 1.55 20.00 -10.04
CA GLU A 357 2.86 20.42 -10.54
C GLU A 357 4.03 19.97 -9.64
N LYS A 358 3.72 19.52 -8.42
CA LYS A 358 4.67 18.99 -7.42
C LYS A 358 4.83 17.49 -7.49
#